data_c5dd7078b632d171f24286df13737018
#
_entry.id   c5dd7078b632d171f24286df13737018
#
_cell.length_a   1.000
_cell.length_b   1.000
_cell.length_c   1.000
_cell.angle_alpha   90.00
_cell.angle_beta   90.00
_cell.angle_gamma   90.00
#
_symmetry.space_group_name_H-M   'P 1'
#
loop_
_entity.id
_entity.type
_entity.pdbx_description
1 polymer ?
#
loop_
_entity_poly.entity_id
_entity_poly.type
_entity_poly.pdbx_seq_one_letter_code
_entity_poly.pdbx_strand_id
1 'polypeptide(L)'
;FLWDSILEQGASLGIIPCAFTALDWLRVESSLMFFPYDNSQMYPFADQKAGDTLWEMGLDFTVSPGKQAFRGAEEHLRLRGQERFKITGVLLDGVRPAEAGDTLWQGGQQVGVITCGMYSRLSKRSMAIARMSVACSEPGIALQVRGSLEASATTHALPFDDPEKTKRTAKG
;
A
#
# COMPACT_ATOMS: atom_id res chain seq x y z
N PHE A 1 10.85 -1.62 32.74
CA PHE A 1 11.07 -0.33 33.44
C PHE A 1 10.53 0.87 32.66
N LEU A 2 11.13 1.25 31.49
CA LEU A 2 10.65 2.41 30.73
C LEU A 2 9.21 2.24 30.24
N TRP A 3 8.89 1.09 29.70
CA TRP A 3 7.54 0.72 29.22
C TRP A 3 6.49 0.88 30.34
N ASP A 4 6.76 0.30 31.49
CA ASP A 4 5.84 0.34 32.64
C ASP A 4 5.65 1.78 33.15
N SER A 5 6.75 2.54 33.21
CA SER A 5 6.68 3.96 33.62
C SER A 5 5.87 4.81 32.65
N ILE A 6 5.95 4.56 31.32
CA ILE A 6 5.15 5.26 30.31
C ILE A 6 3.66 4.93 30.48
N LEU A 7 3.32 3.66 30.68
CA LEU A 7 1.93 3.25 30.90
C LEU A 7 1.36 3.83 32.22
N GLU A 8 2.14 3.78 33.26
CA GLU A 8 1.74 4.33 34.57
C GLU A 8 1.48 5.85 34.51
N GLN A 9 2.43 6.62 33.99
CA GLN A 9 2.30 8.08 33.84
C GLN A 9 1.21 8.49 32.86
N GLY A 10 1.00 7.70 31.81
CA GLY A 10 -0.01 7.95 30.77
C GLY A 10 -1.41 7.48 31.14
N ALA A 11 -1.59 6.72 32.21
CA ALA A 11 -2.89 6.12 32.57
C ALA A 11 -4.02 7.14 32.70
N SER A 12 -3.76 8.29 33.33
CA SER A 12 -4.74 9.39 33.46
C SER A 12 -5.06 10.10 32.14
N LEU A 13 -4.20 9.93 31.12
CA LEU A 13 -4.36 10.46 29.75
C LEU A 13 -4.98 9.46 28.82
N GLY A 14 -5.36 8.28 29.28
CA GLY A 14 -5.99 7.22 28.49
C GLY A 14 -5.02 6.48 27.56
N ILE A 15 -3.72 6.42 27.91
CA ILE A 15 -2.76 5.63 27.14
C ILE A 15 -3.12 4.15 27.18
N ILE A 16 -3.07 3.50 26.04
CA ILE A 16 -3.26 2.05 25.90
C ILE A 16 -2.18 1.46 25.01
N PRO A 17 -1.67 0.26 25.30
CA PRO A 17 -0.75 -0.43 24.41
C PRO A 17 -1.48 -0.89 23.15
N CYS A 18 -0.81 -0.78 22.00
CA CYS A 18 -1.32 -1.25 20.72
C CYS A 18 -0.51 -2.44 20.21
N ALA A 19 -1.21 -3.42 19.59
CA ALA A 19 -0.56 -4.53 18.92
C ALA A 19 0.04 -4.11 17.57
N PHE A 20 1.00 -4.88 17.08
CA PHE A 20 1.60 -4.67 15.75
C PHE A 20 0.54 -4.73 14.64
N THR A 21 -0.47 -5.60 14.78
CA THR A 21 -1.61 -5.68 13.87
C THR A 21 -2.37 -4.35 13.73
N ALA A 22 -2.50 -3.58 14.82
CA ALA A 22 -3.13 -2.26 14.75
C ALA A 22 -2.30 -1.29 13.89
N LEU A 23 -0.97 -1.35 14.01
CA LEU A 23 -0.06 -0.56 13.18
C LEU A 23 -0.19 -0.97 11.69
N ASP A 24 -0.25 -2.27 11.39
CA ASP A 24 -0.45 -2.76 10.04
C ASP A 24 -1.77 -2.26 9.44
N TRP A 25 -2.83 -2.24 10.21
CA TRP A 25 -4.10 -1.70 9.72
C TRP A 25 -4.04 -0.21 9.44
N LEU A 26 -3.47 0.56 10.34
CA LEU A 26 -3.30 2.00 10.16
C LEU A 26 -2.45 2.34 8.93
N ARG A 27 -1.38 1.58 8.68
CA ARG A 27 -0.52 1.81 7.51
C ARG A 27 -1.26 1.53 6.19
N VAL A 28 -2.09 0.50 6.13
CA VAL A 28 -2.88 0.20 4.92
C VAL A 28 -3.90 1.30 4.66
N GLU A 29 -4.66 1.73 5.67
CA GLU A 29 -5.61 2.85 5.54
C GLU A 29 -4.93 4.14 5.07
N SER A 30 -3.73 4.42 5.60
CA SER A 30 -2.91 5.58 5.24
C SER A 30 -2.04 5.35 4.01
N SER A 31 -2.06 4.15 3.45
CA SER A 31 -1.25 3.73 2.31
C SER A 31 0.25 3.92 2.50
N LEU A 32 0.71 3.69 3.72
CA LEU A 32 2.13 3.71 4.05
C LEU A 32 2.72 2.33 3.75
N MET A 33 3.67 2.29 2.83
CA MET A 33 4.37 1.06 2.49
C MET A 33 5.32 0.63 3.61
N PHE A 34 5.49 -0.68 3.74
CA PHE A 34 6.35 -1.26 4.76
C PHE A 34 7.34 -2.26 4.14
N PHE A 35 8.62 -1.99 4.30
CA PHE A 35 9.66 -2.92 3.88
C PHE A 35 9.68 -4.13 4.82
N PRO A 36 9.83 -5.38 4.31
CA PRO A 36 10.00 -5.76 2.90
C PRO A 36 8.69 -6.15 2.19
N TYR A 37 7.54 -6.03 2.85
CA TYR A 37 6.28 -6.62 2.40
C TYR A 37 5.76 -6.06 1.07
N ASP A 38 5.88 -4.76 0.88
CA ASP A 38 5.37 -4.12 -0.34
C ASP A 38 6.39 -4.07 -1.48
N ASN A 39 7.56 -4.68 -1.32
CA ASN A 39 8.58 -4.72 -2.37
C ASN A 39 8.56 -6.04 -3.18
N SER A 40 9.31 -6.05 -4.29
CA SER A 40 9.39 -7.19 -5.21
C SER A 40 10.04 -8.43 -4.63
N GLN A 41 10.72 -8.35 -3.50
CA GLN A 41 11.41 -9.50 -2.90
C GLN A 41 10.42 -10.45 -2.24
N MET A 42 9.39 -9.93 -1.59
CA MET A 42 8.39 -10.76 -0.89
C MET A 42 7.28 -11.25 -1.81
N TYR A 43 6.75 -10.37 -2.65
CA TYR A 43 5.62 -10.68 -3.53
C TYR A 43 5.96 -10.26 -4.96
N PRO A 44 6.82 -11.04 -5.65
CA PRO A 44 7.13 -10.76 -7.05
C PRO A 44 5.87 -10.92 -7.90
N PHE A 45 5.74 -10.06 -8.90
CA PHE A 45 4.67 -10.13 -9.88
C PHE A 45 5.27 -10.35 -11.26
N ALA A 46 4.81 -11.40 -11.96
CA ALA A 46 5.35 -11.83 -13.25
C ALA A 46 6.87 -12.05 -13.20
N ASP A 47 7.56 -11.92 -14.32
CA ASP A 47 9.02 -12.08 -14.42
C ASP A 47 9.81 -10.82 -14.01
N GLN A 48 9.27 -10.05 -13.08
CA GLN A 48 9.91 -8.81 -12.63
C GLN A 48 11.17 -9.10 -11.84
N LYS A 49 12.27 -8.51 -12.29
CA LYS A 49 13.54 -8.55 -11.54
C LYS A 49 13.39 -7.83 -10.21
N ALA A 50 14.12 -8.30 -9.21
CA ALA A 50 14.21 -7.60 -7.94
C ALA A 50 14.78 -6.17 -8.13
N GLY A 51 14.39 -5.28 -7.24
CA GLY A 51 14.75 -3.87 -7.29
C GLY A 51 13.63 -3.02 -7.85
N ASP A 52 13.01 -2.25 -6.97
CA ASP A 52 11.90 -1.37 -7.28
C ASP A 52 12.38 0.05 -7.45
N THR A 53 11.80 0.78 -8.38
CA THR A 53 12.08 2.20 -8.57
C THR A 53 11.12 3.07 -7.75
N LEU A 54 11.49 4.30 -7.45
CA LEU A 54 10.59 5.25 -6.78
C LEU A 54 9.34 5.53 -7.62
N TRP A 55 9.45 5.49 -8.95
CA TRP A 55 8.32 5.66 -9.89
C TRP A 55 7.30 4.53 -9.78
N GLU A 56 7.77 3.29 -9.66
CA GLU A 56 6.95 2.10 -9.48
C GLU A 56 6.24 2.09 -8.13
N MET A 57 6.95 2.56 -7.10
CA MET A 57 6.45 2.57 -5.72
C MET A 57 5.56 3.80 -5.42
N GLY A 58 5.43 4.76 -6.34
CA GLY A 58 4.73 6.01 -6.09
C GLY A 58 5.41 6.90 -5.06
N LEU A 59 6.73 6.78 -4.91
CA LEU A 59 7.57 7.52 -3.96
C LEU A 59 8.45 8.58 -4.62
N ASP A 60 8.26 8.83 -5.90
CA ASP A 60 9.01 9.82 -6.68
C ASP A 60 8.90 11.24 -6.11
N PHE A 61 7.81 11.56 -5.43
CA PHE A 61 7.63 12.84 -4.72
C PHE A 61 8.69 13.10 -3.64
N THR A 62 9.41 12.06 -3.18
CA THR A 62 10.51 12.20 -2.21
C THR A 62 11.76 12.84 -2.82
N VAL A 63 11.84 12.90 -4.13
CA VAL A 63 12.90 13.59 -4.87
C VAL A 63 12.38 14.93 -5.36
N SER A 64 13.02 16.04 -4.93
CA SER A 64 12.61 17.37 -5.35
C SER A 64 12.65 17.50 -6.88
N PRO A 65 11.62 18.05 -7.54
CA PRO A 65 11.49 18.08 -9.00
C PRO A 65 12.68 18.73 -9.74
N GLY A 66 13.33 19.71 -9.13
CA GLY A 66 14.50 20.40 -9.71
C GLY A 66 15.85 19.76 -9.38
N LYS A 67 15.88 18.67 -8.60
CA LYS A 67 17.13 18.06 -8.17
C LYS A 67 17.68 17.14 -9.25
N GLN A 68 18.75 17.54 -9.89
CA GLN A 68 19.39 16.79 -10.98
C GLN A 68 20.68 16.08 -10.56
N ALA A 69 21.30 16.49 -9.46
CA ALA A 69 22.58 15.94 -8.98
C ALA A 69 22.40 15.27 -7.61
N PHE A 70 22.34 13.94 -7.60
CA PHE A 70 22.36 13.08 -6.41
C PHE A 70 22.84 11.68 -6.80
N ARG A 71 23.22 10.87 -5.82
CA ARG A 71 23.67 9.50 -6.08
C ARG A 71 22.54 8.71 -6.73
N GLY A 72 22.75 8.20 -7.95
CA GLY A 72 21.75 7.45 -8.73
C GLY A 72 20.79 8.32 -9.55
N ALA A 73 21.05 9.64 -9.68
CA ALA A 73 20.19 10.58 -10.42
C ALA A 73 19.98 10.17 -11.88
N GLU A 74 21.05 9.79 -12.57
CA GLU A 74 21.00 9.38 -13.98
C GLU A 74 20.03 8.22 -14.19
N GLU A 75 20.17 7.16 -13.40
CA GLU A 75 19.32 5.97 -13.50
C GLU A 75 17.89 6.27 -13.07
N HIS A 76 17.69 7.04 -12.00
CA HIS A 76 16.37 7.47 -11.57
C HIS A 76 15.62 8.22 -12.67
N LEU A 77 16.28 9.21 -13.30
CA LEU A 77 15.67 10.00 -14.37
C LEU A 77 15.44 9.17 -15.64
N ARG A 78 16.36 8.28 -15.98
CA ARG A 78 16.25 7.39 -17.14
C ARG A 78 15.02 6.44 -17.04
N LEU A 79 14.72 5.96 -15.84
CA LEU A 79 13.63 5.00 -15.61
C LEU A 79 12.25 5.64 -15.50
N ARG A 80 12.14 6.95 -15.55
CA ARG A 80 10.87 7.65 -15.57
C ARG A 80 10.04 7.27 -16.81
N GLY A 81 8.79 6.85 -16.57
CA GLY A 81 7.90 6.39 -17.65
C GLY A 81 8.22 4.98 -18.17
N GLN A 82 9.10 4.25 -17.48
CA GLN A 82 9.44 2.85 -17.80
C GLN A 82 9.04 1.92 -16.65
N GLU A 83 7.99 2.28 -15.92
CA GLU A 83 7.48 1.50 -14.81
C GLU A 83 7.00 0.13 -15.30
N ARG A 84 7.43 -0.93 -14.64
CA ARG A 84 7.04 -2.32 -14.92
C ARG A 84 5.73 -2.67 -14.21
N PHE A 85 5.45 -2.00 -13.10
CA PHE A 85 4.26 -2.13 -12.28
C PHE A 85 4.01 -0.82 -11.54
N LYS A 86 2.86 -0.73 -10.87
CA LYS A 86 2.55 0.34 -9.92
C LYS A 86 1.96 -0.23 -8.64
N ILE A 87 2.25 0.41 -7.52
CA ILE A 87 1.52 0.17 -6.27
C ILE A 87 0.16 0.84 -6.38
N THR A 88 -0.88 0.06 -6.12
CA THR A 88 -2.28 0.48 -6.33
C THR A 88 -3.14 0.01 -5.16
N GLY A 89 -4.13 0.79 -4.80
CA GLY A 89 -5.17 0.38 -3.87
C GLY A 89 -6.17 -0.56 -4.54
N VAL A 90 -6.72 -1.48 -3.77
CA VAL A 90 -7.78 -2.40 -4.20
C VAL A 90 -8.86 -2.43 -3.14
N LEU A 91 -10.11 -2.19 -3.53
CA LEU A 91 -11.29 -2.38 -2.69
C LEU A 91 -11.96 -3.69 -3.07
N LEU A 92 -12.19 -4.56 -2.09
CA LEU A 92 -12.83 -5.85 -2.29
C LEU A 92 -14.32 -5.77 -1.90
N ASP A 93 -15.14 -6.52 -2.61
CA ASP A 93 -16.53 -6.74 -2.21
C ASP A 93 -16.59 -7.67 -0.99
N GLY A 94 -17.48 -7.31 -0.05
CA GLY A 94 -17.65 -8.07 1.18
C GLY A 94 -16.76 -7.61 2.34
N VAL A 95 -16.76 -8.40 3.41
CA VAL A 95 -16.10 -8.06 4.68
C VAL A 95 -14.82 -8.86 4.95
N ARG A 96 -14.59 -9.91 4.17
CA ARG A 96 -13.38 -10.74 4.32
C ARG A 96 -12.22 -10.10 3.55
N PRO A 97 -11.12 -9.76 4.21
CA PRO A 97 -9.96 -9.23 3.53
C PRO A 97 -9.22 -10.32 2.75
N ALA A 98 -8.54 -9.93 1.71
CA ALA A 98 -7.56 -10.77 1.03
C ALA A 98 -6.27 -10.87 1.86
N GLU A 99 -5.50 -11.92 1.60
CA GLU A 99 -4.20 -12.15 2.23
C GLU A 99 -3.07 -11.73 1.29
N ALA A 100 -1.91 -11.45 1.87
CA ALA A 100 -0.71 -11.18 1.10
C ALA A 100 -0.33 -12.42 0.26
N GLY A 101 -0.05 -12.21 -1.02
CA GLY A 101 0.19 -13.26 -1.99
C GLY A 101 -1.04 -13.66 -2.83
N ASP A 102 -2.26 -13.24 -2.45
CA ASP A 102 -3.43 -13.42 -3.31
C ASP A 102 -3.23 -12.68 -4.63
N THR A 103 -3.75 -13.26 -5.70
CA THR A 103 -3.54 -12.77 -7.07
C THR A 103 -4.74 -12.01 -7.60
N LEU A 104 -4.48 -11.01 -8.43
CA LEU A 104 -5.48 -10.17 -9.05
C LEU A 104 -5.57 -10.49 -10.55
N TRP A 105 -6.79 -10.68 -11.05
CA TRP A 105 -7.07 -11.15 -12.39
C TRP A 105 -8.04 -10.23 -13.13
N GLN A 106 -7.79 -10.02 -14.41
CA GLN A 106 -8.68 -9.32 -15.33
C GLN A 106 -8.71 -10.09 -16.66
N GLY A 107 -9.90 -10.37 -17.20
CA GLY A 107 -10.03 -11.03 -18.50
C GLY A 107 -9.35 -12.40 -18.59
N GLY A 108 -9.18 -13.13 -17.48
CA GLY A 108 -8.49 -14.41 -17.43
C GLY A 108 -6.96 -14.32 -17.34
N GLN A 109 -6.40 -13.11 -17.26
CA GLN A 109 -4.98 -12.86 -17.11
C GLN A 109 -4.67 -12.35 -15.69
N GLN A 110 -3.59 -12.83 -15.09
CA GLN A 110 -3.08 -12.28 -13.83
C GLN A 110 -2.49 -10.89 -14.10
N VAL A 111 -2.98 -9.89 -13.39
CA VAL A 111 -2.59 -8.48 -13.56
C VAL A 111 -1.99 -7.88 -12.30
N GLY A 112 -1.94 -8.62 -11.19
CA GLY A 112 -1.33 -8.14 -9.96
C GLY A 112 -1.22 -9.18 -8.87
N VAL A 113 -0.62 -8.77 -7.75
CA VAL A 113 -0.50 -9.52 -6.50
C VAL A 113 -0.74 -8.59 -5.32
N ILE A 114 -1.50 -9.07 -4.34
CA ILE A 114 -1.76 -8.34 -3.10
C ILE A 114 -0.55 -8.47 -2.18
N THR A 115 -0.07 -7.36 -1.64
CA THR A 115 1.05 -7.30 -0.71
C THR A 115 0.58 -7.21 0.74
N CYS A 116 -0.58 -6.60 0.96
CA CYS A 116 -1.22 -6.51 2.27
C CYS A 116 -2.71 -6.25 2.10
N GLY A 117 -3.53 -6.94 2.90
CA GLY A 117 -4.98 -6.74 2.91
C GLY A 117 -5.53 -6.65 4.34
N MET A 118 -6.62 -5.89 4.51
CA MET A 118 -7.31 -5.74 5.78
C MET A 118 -8.79 -5.38 5.60
N TYR A 119 -9.57 -5.58 6.65
CA TYR A 119 -10.89 -4.98 6.75
C TYR A 119 -10.84 -3.71 7.61
N SER A 120 -11.09 -2.57 7.01
CA SER A 120 -11.15 -1.31 7.72
C SER A 120 -12.48 -1.19 8.48
N ARG A 121 -12.40 -1.07 9.79
CA ARG A 121 -13.57 -0.80 10.65
C ARG A 121 -14.04 0.66 10.50
N LEU A 122 -13.14 1.55 10.11
CA LEU A 122 -13.43 2.96 9.91
C LEU A 122 -14.30 3.17 8.66
N SER A 123 -13.85 2.66 7.51
CA SER A 123 -14.56 2.78 6.24
C SER A 123 -15.59 1.65 6.00
N LYS A 124 -15.58 0.59 6.83
CA LYS A 124 -16.41 -0.62 6.71
C LYS A 124 -16.22 -1.33 5.37
N ARG A 125 -14.97 -1.38 4.88
CA ARG A 125 -14.60 -1.98 3.60
C ARG A 125 -13.38 -2.88 3.74
N SER A 126 -13.34 -3.94 2.95
CA SER A 126 -12.11 -4.70 2.73
C SER A 126 -11.26 -3.99 1.70
N MET A 127 -10.00 -3.77 2.04
CA MET A 127 -9.05 -3.03 1.21
C MET A 127 -7.70 -3.72 1.21
N ALA A 128 -6.95 -3.52 0.15
CA ALA A 128 -5.62 -4.09 0.00
C ALA A 128 -4.69 -3.13 -0.75
N ILE A 129 -3.39 -3.25 -0.49
CA ILE A 129 -2.33 -2.70 -1.31
C ILE A 129 -1.85 -3.81 -2.23
N ALA A 130 -1.64 -3.51 -3.49
CA ALA A 130 -1.23 -4.48 -4.50
C ALA A 130 -0.17 -3.92 -5.44
N ARG A 131 0.66 -4.82 -5.98
CA ARG A 131 1.53 -4.59 -7.13
C ARG A 131 0.72 -4.93 -8.37
N MET A 132 0.51 -3.95 -9.24
CA MET A 132 -0.35 -4.08 -10.42
C MET A 132 0.43 -3.83 -11.69
N SER A 133 0.09 -4.53 -12.77
CA SER A 133 0.52 -4.13 -14.11
C SER A 133 0.09 -2.69 -14.39
N VAL A 134 0.95 -1.92 -15.05
CA VAL A 134 0.70 -0.49 -15.32
C VAL A 134 -0.63 -0.29 -16.05
N ALA A 135 -0.94 -1.15 -17.02
CA ALA A 135 -2.19 -1.08 -17.78
C ALA A 135 -3.47 -1.25 -16.95
N CYS A 136 -3.37 -1.88 -15.77
CA CYS A 136 -4.50 -2.15 -14.88
C CYS A 136 -4.41 -1.40 -13.54
N SER A 137 -3.57 -0.36 -13.44
CA SER A 137 -3.33 0.37 -12.20
C SER A 137 -4.20 1.60 -12.00
N GLU A 138 -4.92 2.04 -13.02
CA GLU A 138 -5.83 3.20 -12.90
C GLU A 138 -7.04 2.86 -12.00
N PRO A 139 -7.55 3.80 -11.22
CA PRO A 139 -8.72 3.58 -10.38
C PRO A 139 -10.00 3.21 -11.18
N GLY A 140 -10.81 2.31 -10.62
CA GLY A 140 -12.10 1.92 -11.20
C GLY A 140 -12.06 0.68 -12.09
N ILE A 141 -10.93 0.01 -12.22
CA ILE A 141 -10.81 -1.22 -13.00
C ILE A 141 -11.36 -2.40 -12.19
N ALA A 142 -12.30 -3.14 -12.78
CA ALA A 142 -12.88 -4.34 -12.18
C ALA A 142 -11.90 -5.52 -12.26
N LEU A 143 -11.76 -6.23 -11.14
CA LEU A 143 -10.81 -7.32 -10.93
C LEU A 143 -11.49 -8.51 -10.26
N GLN A 144 -10.82 -9.67 -10.34
CA GLN A 144 -11.12 -10.86 -9.55
C GLN A 144 -9.92 -11.17 -8.65
N VAL A 145 -10.16 -11.36 -7.37
CA VAL A 145 -9.17 -11.87 -6.41
C VAL A 145 -9.22 -13.39 -6.42
N ARG A 146 -8.05 -14.03 -6.42
CA ARG A 146 -7.91 -15.49 -6.31
C ARG A 146 -6.78 -15.86 -5.37
N GLY A 147 -7.05 -16.80 -4.48
CA GLY A 147 -6.09 -17.32 -3.50
C GLY A 147 -6.78 -17.72 -2.20
N SER A 148 -6.55 -17.02 -1.12
CA SER A 148 -7.19 -17.28 0.19
C SER A 148 -8.71 -17.12 0.15
N LEU A 149 -9.22 -16.33 -0.80
CA LEU A 149 -10.63 -16.17 -1.12
C LEU A 149 -10.81 -15.93 -2.62
N GLU A 150 -12.06 -16.09 -3.08
CA GLU A 150 -12.48 -15.57 -4.38
C GLU A 150 -13.46 -14.43 -4.15
N ALA A 151 -13.17 -13.26 -4.73
CA ALA A 151 -13.99 -12.06 -4.59
C ALA A 151 -13.84 -11.12 -5.80
N SER A 152 -14.90 -10.37 -6.06
CA SER A 152 -14.80 -9.21 -6.95
C SER A 152 -14.08 -8.07 -6.23
N ALA A 153 -13.35 -7.29 -6.98
CA ALA A 153 -12.63 -6.14 -6.46
C ALA A 153 -12.54 -5.03 -7.51
N THR A 154 -12.16 -3.85 -7.06
CA THR A 154 -11.98 -2.68 -7.93
C THR A 154 -10.71 -1.94 -7.52
N THR A 155 -9.92 -1.51 -8.49
CA THR A 155 -8.75 -0.65 -8.22
C THR A 155 -9.17 0.68 -7.62
N HIS A 156 -8.35 1.23 -6.74
CA HIS A 156 -8.62 2.47 -6.03
C HIS A 156 -7.35 3.33 -5.95
N ALA A 157 -7.54 4.64 -5.97
CA ALA A 157 -6.45 5.57 -5.72
C ALA A 157 -5.96 5.48 -4.27
N LEU A 158 -4.67 5.68 -4.07
CA LEU A 158 -4.05 5.77 -2.74
C LEU A 158 -3.80 7.25 -2.37
N PRO A 159 -3.91 7.60 -1.08
CA PRO A 159 -4.30 6.77 0.06
C PRO A 159 -5.82 6.52 0.14
N PHE A 160 -6.21 5.46 0.86
CA PHE A 160 -7.63 5.14 1.09
C PHE A 160 -8.33 6.14 2.00
N ASP A 161 -7.61 6.64 3.01
CA ASP A 161 -8.11 7.62 3.97
C ASP A 161 -7.35 8.94 3.83
N ASP A 162 -8.08 10.04 3.97
CA ASP A 162 -7.57 11.42 3.97
C ASP A 162 -6.62 11.75 2.80
N PRO A 163 -7.04 11.57 1.52
CA PRO A 163 -6.20 11.85 0.36
C PRO A 163 -5.69 13.31 0.32
N GLU A 164 -6.47 14.23 0.85
CA GLU A 164 -6.14 15.66 0.96
C GLU A 164 -5.23 15.98 2.15
N LYS A 165 -4.91 15.00 3.01
CA LYS A 165 -4.09 15.14 4.22
C LYS A 165 -4.61 16.20 5.20
N THR A 166 -5.91 16.40 5.26
CA THR A 166 -6.57 17.45 6.07
C THR A 166 -6.60 17.11 7.56
N LYS A 167 -6.60 15.82 7.91
CA LYS A 167 -6.62 15.34 9.30
C LYS A 167 -5.29 15.54 10.03
N ARG A 168 -4.19 15.75 9.31
CA ARG A 168 -2.85 15.97 9.90
C ARG A 168 -2.60 17.38 10.39
N THR A 169 -3.37 18.33 9.92
CA THR A 169 -3.27 19.69 10.41
C THR A 169 -4.02 19.79 11.72
N ALA A 170 -3.29 19.71 12.84
CA ALA A 170 -3.82 20.16 14.10
C ALA A 170 -4.32 21.59 13.88
N LYS A 171 -5.63 21.78 13.99
CA LYS A 171 -6.18 23.14 14.06
C LYS A 171 -5.62 23.76 15.31
N GLY A 172 -4.63 24.66 15.14
CA GLY A 172 -4.15 25.51 16.23
C GLY A 172 -5.27 26.40 16.77
#